data_fc204f7dc9b2291733cdc128a620785d
#
_entry.id   fc204f7dc9b2291733cdc128a620785d
#
_cell.length_a   1.000
_cell.length_b   1.000
_cell.length_c   1.000
_cell.angle_alpha   90.00
_cell.angle_beta   90.00
_cell.angle_gamma   90.00
#
_symmetry.space_group_name_H-M   'P 1'
#
loop_
_entity.id
_entity.type
_entity.pdbx_description
1 polymer ?
#
loop_
_entity_poly.entity_id
_entity_poly.type
_entity_poly.pdbx_seq_one_letter_code
_entity_poly.pdbx_strand_id
1 'polypeptide(L)'
;MRFKRRDFLAASAAVAGAAGLGIRPTFAQAEPTYTPESGASLRLLRWTPFVKGDEEAWLANTKKFTEATGVEVRIDKESWEDIRPKAAVAANVGSGPDLIMCWFDDAHQYPDKLVDLTELANYLGNKYGGWYDGVKGYAARGDTFIAMPLAAIGNAVVYRDTHVKAAGFSEFPKDTAGFLELCKAMKAKGTPAGFPHGKAVGDGNNYAHWLLWSHGGKMVDEGGKVTINSPETLESINYAKELYATFIPGTESWQDVNNNRAFLAGQVSLIANGVSVYYTAKNDPKLAEIAKDIRTTNFPVGPVGQSVELFQTSSLLLFKHTKYPEAAKAYIKFMMEADQMNAWIQGSSAYCCQPLKAFAQNPIWTSDPIHAPYARASEKLRPNGYAGPLGYASAATMADYVLVDMYAAAVTGQMSPEDAMKEAERRANRYYRV
;
A
#
# COMPACT_ATOMS: atom_id res chain seq x y z
N MET A 1 8.93 -10.87 55.46
CA MET A 1 8.34 -12.22 55.30
C MET A 1 9.45 -13.17 54.85
N ARG A 2 9.74 -14.21 55.62
CA ARG A 2 10.74 -15.24 55.26
C ARG A 2 10.03 -16.31 54.41
N PHE A 3 10.39 -16.43 53.15
CA PHE A 3 9.94 -17.54 52.31
C PHE A 3 10.53 -18.86 52.77
N LYS A 4 9.71 -19.89 52.96
CA LYS A 4 10.11 -21.23 53.39
C LYS A 4 10.65 -22.02 52.19
N ARG A 5 11.69 -22.84 52.42
CA ARG A 5 12.34 -23.72 51.42
C ARG A 5 11.37 -24.63 50.59
N ARG A 6 10.18 -24.87 51.11
CA ARG A 6 9.13 -25.64 50.44
C ARG A 6 8.53 -24.93 49.21
N ASP A 7 8.48 -23.59 49.21
CA ASP A 7 7.86 -22.83 48.11
C ASP A 7 8.78 -22.79 46.87
N PHE A 8 10.11 -22.95 47.12
CA PHE A 8 11.10 -23.00 46.02
C PHE A 8 11.06 -24.34 45.27
N LEU A 9 10.77 -25.44 45.97
CA LEU A 9 10.69 -26.78 45.35
C LEU A 9 9.39 -26.99 44.54
N ALA A 10 8.29 -26.34 44.90
CA ALA A 10 7.06 -26.39 44.13
C ALA A 10 7.15 -25.62 42.80
N ALA A 11 7.89 -24.51 42.77
CA ALA A 11 8.15 -23.75 41.53
C ALA A 11 9.09 -24.51 40.57
N SER A 12 10.05 -25.26 41.11
CA SER A 12 11.00 -26.04 40.29
C SER A 12 10.34 -27.29 39.67
N ALA A 13 9.34 -27.90 40.31
CA ALA A 13 8.62 -29.05 39.78
C ALA A 13 7.66 -28.69 38.65
N ALA A 14 7.10 -27.48 38.64
CA ALA A 14 6.22 -26.98 37.56
C ALA A 14 6.99 -26.73 36.26
N VAL A 15 8.28 -26.31 36.34
CA VAL A 15 9.12 -26.08 35.16
C VAL A 15 9.62 -27.41 34.55
N ALA A 16 9.85 -28.47 35.36
CA ALA A 16 10.28 -29.77 34.86
C ALA A 16 9.13 -30.55 34.17
N GLY A 17 7.87 -30.33 34.54
CA GLY A 17 6.71 -30.97 33.93
C GLY A 17 6.34 -30.41 32.54
N ALA A 18 6.67 -29.17 32.25
CA ALA A 18 6.40 -28.53 30.95
C ALA A 18 7.42 -28.93 29.86
N ALA A 19 8.63 -29.34 30.23
CA ALA A 19 9.66 -29.78 29.28
C ALA A 19 9.34 -31.13 28.63
N GLY A 20 8.47 -31.95 29.24
CA GLY A 20 8.06 -33.24 28.71
C GLY A 20 6.94 -33.21 27.66
N LEU A 21 6.24 -32.09 27.49
CA LEU A 21 5.11 -31.94 26.57
C LEU A 21 5.43 -31.12 25.32
N GLY A 22 6.69 -30.76 25.05
CA GLY A 22 7.09 -30.01 23.88
C GLY A 22 6.54 -28.56 23.86
N ILE A 23 5.90 -28.11 24.94
CA ILE A 23 5.41 -26.73 25.10
C ILE A 23 6.61 -25.88 25.51
N ARG A 24 7.24 -25.26 24.53
CA ARG A 24 8.19 -24.16 24.81
C ARG A 24 7.40 -23.05 25.51
N PRO A 25 7.78 -22.60 26.71
CA PRO A 25 7.17 -21.40 27.28
C PRO A 25 7.43 -20.27 26.29
N THR A 26 6.41 -19.77 25.62
CA THR A 26 6.45 -18.48 24.94
C THR A 26 6.61 -17.45 26.05
N PHE A 27 7.85 -17.05 26.34
CA PHE A 27 8.07 -15.86 27.16
C PHE A 27 7.40 -14.73 26.41
N ALA A 28 6.35 -14.16 26.99
CA ALA A 28 5.78 -12.92 26.47
C ALA A 28 6.94 -11.92 26.36
N GLN A 29 7.21 -11.44 25.16
CA GLN A 29 8.23 -10.42 24.96
C GLN A 29 7.88 -9.24 25.86
N ALA A 30 8.86 -8.79 26.67
CA ALA A 30 8.66 -7.64 27.54
C ALA A 30 8.28 -6.42 26.70
N GLU A 31 7.35 -5.63 27.19
CA GLU A 31 6.96 -4.40 26.53
C GLU A 31 8.15 -3.43 26.48
N PRO A 32 8.62 -3.00 25.29
CA PRO A 32 9.73 -2.08 25.17
C PRO A 32 9.32 -0.70 25.72
N THR A 33 10.21 -0.11 26.51
CA THR A 33 10.02 1.22 27.08
C THR A 33 10.99 2.18 26.43
N TYR A 34 10.47 3.23 25.82
CA TYR A 34 11.24 4.29 25.18
C TYR A 34 11.03 5.59 25.96
N THR A 35 12.11 6.11 26.54
CA THR A 35 12.07 7.39 27.27
C THR A 35 12.53 8.49 26.34
N PRO A 36 11.64 9.45 25.98
CA PRO A 36 12.02 10.56 25.13
C PRO A 36 13.21 11.33 25.69
N GLU A 37 14.09 11.76 24.81
CA GLU A 37 15.23 12.59 25.16
C GLU A 37 14.76 13.97 25.69
N SER A 38 15.53 14.59 26.58
CA SER A 38 15.19 15.91 27.09
C SER A 38 15.13 16.95 25.99
N GLY A 39 14.02 17.69 25.91
CA GLY A 39 13.78 18.70 24.87
C GLY A 39 13.48 18.10 23.48
N ALA A 40 13.08 16.83 23.42
CA ALA A 40 12.75 16.18 22.16
C ALA A 40 11.61 16.88 21.43
N SER A 41 11.81 17.06 20.14
CA SER A 41 10.80 17.50 19.18
C SER A 41 10.99 16.77 17.87
N LEU A 42 9.92 16.27 17.27
CA LEU A 42 9.96 15.43 16.07
C LEU A 42 9.35 16.16 14.87
N ARG A 43 9.85 15.82 13.68
CA ARG A 43 9.27 16.18 12.40
C ARG A 43 8.85 14.94 11.64
N LEU A 44 7.57 14.85 11.32
CA LEU A 44 6.98 13.81 10.49
C LEU A 44 6.57 14.42 9.14
N LEU A 45 7.03 13.84 8.04
CA LEU A 45 6.52 14.12 6.70
C LEU A 45 5.51 13.05 6.31
N ARG A 46 4.32 13.49 5.88
CA ARG A 46 3.28 12.64 5.32
C ARG A 46 2.67 13.25 4.05
N TRP A 47 1.85 12.47 3.36
CA TRP A 47 1.10 12.96 2.21
C TRP A 47 -0.05 13.88 2.60
N THR A 48 -0.44 14.77 1.68
CA THR A 48 -1.72 15.48 1.74
C THR A 48 -2.86 14.45 1.57
N PRO A 49 -3.78 14.32 2.53
CA PRO A 49 -4.72 13.21 2.56
C PRO A 49 -5.76 13.28 1.45
N PHE A 50 -6.10 12.12 0.89
CA PHE A 50 -7.26 11.96 0.01
C PHE A 50 -8.57 11.82 0.80
N VAL A 51 -8.48 11.39 2.05
CA VAL A 51 -9.59 11.23 2.99
C VAL A 51 -9.32 12.13 4.18
N LYS A 52 -10.17 13.16 4.38
CA LYS A 52 -9.97 14.15 5.44
C LYS A 52 -9.89 13.52 6.84
N GLY A 53 -10.72 12.52 7.10
CA GLY A 53 -10.73 11.82 8.39
C GLY A 53 -9.47 11.03 8.70
N ASP A 54 -8.68 10.64 7.69
CA ASP A 54 -7.33 10.06 7.86
C ASP A 54 -6.42 11.05 8.60
N GLU A 55 -6.36 12.30 8.12
CA GLU A 55 -5.54 13.34 8.76
C GLU A 55 -6.09 13.71 10.15
N GLU A 56 -7.39 13.92 10.26
CA GLU A 56 -8.02 14.31 11.53
C GLU A 56 -7.75 13.28 12.64
N ALA A 57 -7.87 12.00 12.33
CA ALA A 57 -7.59 10.92 13.30
C ALA A 57 -6.10 10.87 13.66
N TRP A 58 -5.21 11.02 12.66
CA TRP A 58 -3.77 11.03 12.90
C TRP A 58 -3.35 12.21 13.78
N LEU A 59 -3.85 13.41 13.50
CA LEU A 59 -3.57 14.62 14.30
C LEU A 59 -4.13 14.51 15.71
N ALA A 60 -5.33 13.95 15.88
CA ALA A 60 -5.92 13.74 17.20
C ALA A 60 -5.09 12.77 18.05
N ASN A 61 -4.57 11.69 17.45
CA ASN A 61 -3.68 10.75 18.12
C ASN A 61 -2.33 11.40 18.46
N THR A 62 -1.76 12.18 17.53
CA THR A 62 -0.52 12.93 17.78
C THR A 62 -0.66 13.91 18.94
N LYS A 63 -1.79 14.61 19.03
CA LYS A 63 -2.08 15.51 20.16
C LYS A 63 -2.09 14.75 21.49
N LYS A 64 -2.74 13.57 21.55
CA LYS A 64 -2.73 12.73 22.76
C LYS A 64 -1.31 12.31 23.16
N PHE A 65 -0.46 11.99 22.18
CA PHE A 65 0.94 11.68 22.44
C PHE A 65 1.69 12.86 23.05
N THR A 66 1.54 14.06 22.45
CA THR A 66 2.16 15.29 22.99
C THR A 66 1.66 15.59 24.41
N GLU A 67 0.37 15.47 24.67
CA GLU A 67 -0.20 15.65 26.02
C GLU A 67 0.35 14.66 27.04
N ALA A 68 0.60 13.41 26.63
CA ALA A 68 1.11 12.37 27.52
C ALA A 68 2.63 12.45 27.79
N THR A 69 3.40 12.97 26.83
CA THR A 69 4.87 12.90 26.87
C THR A 69 5.57 14.25 26.93
N GLY A 70 4.89 15.33 26.57
CA GLY A 70 5.49 16.65 26.35
C GLY A 70 6.29 16.78 25.06
N VAL A 71 6.37 15.73 24.22
CA VAL A 71 7.10 15.77 22.96
C VAL A 71 6.23 16.37 21.87
N GLU A 72 6.67 17.49 21.31
CA GLU A 72 6.02 18.11 20.15
C GLU A 72 6.33 17.33 18.86
N VAL A 73 5.31 17.09 18.04
CA VAL A 73 5.46 16.43 16.73
C VAL A 73 4.91 17.35 15.64
N ARG A 74 5.81 17.98 14.91
CA ARG A 74 5.45 18.77 13.73
C ARG A 74 5.16 17.85 12.54
N ILE A 75 3.98 18.00 11.94
CA ILE A 75 3.57 17.23 10.76
C ILE A 75 3.62 18.14 9.55
N ASP A 76 4.56 17.85 8.64
CA ASP A 76 4.68 18.49 7.33
C ASP A 76 3.91 17.64 6.29
N LYS A 77 3.36 18.29 5.25
CA LYS A 77 2.60 17.62 4.18
C LYS A 77 3.18 17.96 2.81
N GLU A 78 3.18 16.94 1.95
CA GLU A 78 3.57 17.10 0.53
C GLU A 78 2.55 16.40 -0.37
N SER A 79 2.65 16.61 -1.68
CA SER A 79 1.88 15.83 -2.63
C SER A 79 2.25 14.34 -2.51
N TRP A 80 1.33 13.49 -2.93
CA TRP A 80 1.55 12.05 -2.92
C TRP A 80 2.82 11.64 -3.69
N GLU A 81 3.04 12.29 -4.82
CA GLU A 81 4.18 12.03 -5.71
C GLU A 81 5.51 12.53 -5.14
N ASP A 82 5.50 13.59 -4.32
CA ASP A 82 6.71 14.23 -3.78
C ASP A 82 7.30 13.53 -2.54
N ILE A 83 6.55 12.65 -1.89
CA ILE A 83 7.02 11.93 -0.69
C ILE A 83 8.30 11.14 -0.98
N ARG A 84 8.30 10.32 -2.05
CA ARG A 84 9.45 9.47 -2.41
C ARG A 84 10.71 10.28 -2.75
N PRO A 85 10.67 11.33 -3.60
CA PRO A 85 11.82 12.20 -3.84
C PRO A 85 12.35 12.85 -2.55
N LYS A 86 11.46 13.29 -1.65
CA LYS A 86 11.87 13.90 -0.38
C LYS A 86 12.52 12.90 0.57
N ALA A 87 12.03 11.65 0.61
CA ALA A 87 12.67 10.58 1.38
C ALA A 87 14.07 10.28 0.85
N ALA A 88 14.25 10.22 -0.47
CA ALA A 88 15.55 10.03 -1.10
C ALA A 88 16.52 11.18 -0.77
N VAL A 89 16.06 12.42 -0.80
CA VAL A 89 16.88 13.59 -0.41
C VAL A 89 17.28 13.48 1.07
N ALA A 90 16.34 13.21 1.99
CA ALA A 90 16.63 13.07 3.42
C ALA A 90 17.66 11.96 3.69
N ALA A 91 17.52 10.81 3.04
CA ALA A 91 18.47 9.70 3.14
C ALA A 91 19.88 10.06 2.66
N ASN A 92 19.98 10.75 1.51
CA ASN A 92 21.26 11.09 0.89
C ASN A 92 21.99 12.23 1.62
N VAL A 93 21.24 13.26 2.02
CA VAL A 93 21.80 14.43 2.71
C VAL A 93 22.08 14.14 4.19
N GLY A 94 21.37 13.18 4.79
CA GLY A 94 21.47 12.87 6.22
C GLY A 94 20.89 13.96 7.10
N SER A 95 19.83 14.62 6.64
CA SER A 95 19.08 15.64 7.38
C SER A 95 17.68 15.80 6.82
N GLY A 96 16.75 16.32 7.60
CA GLY A 96 15.36 16.54 7.19
C GLY A 96 14.36 16.11 8.26
N PRO A 97 13.18 15.59 7.86
CA PRO A 97 12.24 15.00 8.80
C PRO A 97 12.84 13.78 9.50
N ASP A 98 12.52 13.59 10.78
CA ASP A 98 12.91 12.41 11.56
C ASP A 98 12.19 11.16 11.06
N LEU A 99 10.94 11.34 10.69
CA LEU A 99 10.01 10.30 10.24
C LEU A 99 9.41 10.68 8.89
N ILE A 100 9.31 9.71 7.98
CA ILE A 100 8.60 9.89 6.69
C ILE A 100 7.70 8.69 6.43
N MET A 101 6.43 8.94 6.12
CA MET A 101 5.52 7.92 5.60
C MET A 101 5.82 7.71 4.11
N CYS A 102 6.27 6.52 3.75
CA CYS A 102 6.63 6.14 2.39
C CYS A 102 5.76 4.98 1.88
N TRP A 103 5.99 4.61 0.63
CA TRP A 103 5.18 3.68 -0.14
C TRP A 103 5.93 2.39 -0.44
N PHE A 104 5.18 1.29 -0.64
CA PHE A 104 5.72 0.03 -1.12
C PHE A 104 7.03 -0.37 -0.40
N ASP A 105 8.06 -0.73 -1.16
CA ASP A 105 9.38 -1.12 -0.70
C ASP A 105 10.41 0.02 -0.69
N ASP A 106 9.97 1.28 -0.60
CA ASP A 106 10.87 2.45 -0.57
C ASP A 106 11.95 2.35 0.51
N ALA A 107 11.64 1.74 1.67
CA ALA A 107 12.61 1.50 2.74
C ALA A 107 13.84 0.70 2.26
N HIS A 108 13.66 -0.20 1.29
CA HIS A 108 14.73 -1.02 0.73
C HIS A 108 15.71 -0.24 -0.15
N GLN A 109 15.41 1.02 -0.50
CA GLN A 109 16.34 1.86 -1.26
C GLN A 109 17.50 2.39 -0.38
N TYR A 110 17.27 2.54 0.93
CA TYR A 110 18.28 3.12 1.85
C TYR A 110 18.29 2.48 3.24
N PRO A 111 18.35 1.13 3.35
CA PRO A 111 18.21 0.43 4.62
C PRO A 111 19.28 0.85 5.65
N ASP A 112 20.48 1.19 5.20
CA ASP A 112 21.58 1.61 6.08
C ASP A 112 21.41 3.02 6.67
N LYS A 113 20.43 3.80 6.17
CA LYS A 113 20.07 5.14 6.67
C LYS A 113 18.93 5.11 7.68
N LEU A 114 18.31 3.95 7.87
CA LEU A 114 17.13 3.78 8.72
C LEU A 114 17.50 3.14 10.06
N VAL A 115 16.75 3.50 11.08
CA VAL A 115 16.87 2.93 12.42
C VAL A 115 16.25 1.54 12.43
N ASP A 116 16.90 0.59 13.09
CA ASP A 116 16.35 -0.75 13.35
C ASP A 116 15.15 -0.66 14.29
N LEU A 117 14.00 -1.13 13.82
CA LEU A 117 12.72 -1.15 14.55
C LEU A 117 12.30 -2.57 14.94
N THR A 118 13.21 -3.56 14.83
CA THR A 118 12.89 -4.98 15.01
C THR A 118 12.30 -5.30 16.38
N GLU A 119 12.86 -4.75 17.45
CA GLU A 119 12.35 -4.94 18.81
C GLU A 119 10.89 -4.49 18.92
N LEU A 120 10.60 -3.26 18.47
CA LEU A 120 9.27 -2.69 18.52
C LEU A 120 8.28 -3.44 17.62
N ALA A 121 8.70 -3.76 16.39
CA ALA A 121 7.85 -4.48 15.45
C ALA A 121 7.52 -5.90 15.94
N ASN A 122 8.48 -6.60 16.55
CA ASN A 122 8.24 -7.93 17.15
C ASN A 122 7.29 -7.83 18.35
N TYR A 123 7.45 -6.83 19.22
CA TYR A 123 6.52 -6.59 20.31
C TYR A 123 5.08 -6.38 19.80
N LEU A 124 4.89 -5.48 18.84
CA LEU A 124 3.57 -5.19 18.26
C LEU A 124 2.99 -6.42 17.55
N GLY A 125 3.81 -7.12 16.78
CA GLY A 125 3.40 -8.36 16.11
C GLY A 125 2.92 -9.41 17.11
N ASN A 126 3.67 -9.65 18.17
CA ASN A 126 3.29 -10.62 19.22
C ASN A 126 2.02 -10.19 19.97
N LYS A 127 1.89 -8.89 20.27
CA LYS A 127 0.73 -8.34 20.99
C LYS A 127 -0.56 -8.41 20.17
N TYR A 128 -0.47 -8.20 18.84
CA TYR A 128 -1.63 -8.02 17.96
C TYR A 128 -1.81 -9.15 16.93
N GLY A 129 -1.38 -10.38 17.26
CA GLY A 129 -1.69 -11.58 16.48
C GLY A 129 -0.89 -11.77 15.20
N GLY A 130 0.18 -11.00 15.02
CA GLY A 130 1.10 -11.07 13.89
C GLY A 130 0.83 -10.03 12.80
N TRP A 131 1.88 -9.74 12.05
CA TRP A 131 1.81 -8.94 10.84
C TRP A 131 1.24 -9.76 9.69
N TYR A 132 0.59 -9.11 8.74
CA TYR A 132 0.34 -9.72 7.43
C TYR A 132 1.66 -9.78 6.65
N ASP A 133 1.91 -10.91 5.98
CA ASP A 133 3.20 -11.19 5.34
C ASP A 133 3.58 -10.17 4.27
N GLY A 134 2.63 -9.76 3.43
CA GLY A 134 2.86 -8.76 2.39
C GLY A 134 3.31 -7.42 2.98
N VAL A 135 2.58 -6.93 3.99
CA VAL A 135 2.91 -5.66 4.66
C VAL A 135 4.26 -5.72 5.36
N LYS A 136 4.54 -6.86 6.05
CA LYS A 136 5.83 -7.13 6.69
C LYS A 136 6.97 -7.12 5.66
N GLY A 137 6.79 -7.79 4.52
CA GLY A 137 7.82 -7.92 3.49
C GLY A 137 8.32 -6.57 2.96
N TYR A 138 7.43 -5.58 2.85
CA TYR A 138 7.80 -4.23 2.42
C TYR A 138 8.61 -3.43 3.45
N ALA A 139 8.50 -3.77 4.72
CA ALA A 139 9.16 -3.05 5.81
C ALA A 139 10.32 -3.82 6.45
N ALA A 140 10.56 -5.07 6.04
CA ALA A 140 11.60 -5.91 6.62
C ALA A 140 12.62 -6.39 5.57
N ARG A 141 13.88 -6.52 6.00
CA ARG A 141 14.98 -7.13 5.27
C ARG A 141 15.42 -8.38 6.04
N GLY A 142 14.96 -9.55 5.59
CA GLY A 142 15.06 -10.76 6.40
C GLY A 142 14.30 -10.62 7.71
N ASP A 143 14.96 -10.81 8.83
CA ASP A 143 14.36 -10.69 10.17
C ASP A 143 14.45 -9.27 10.76
N THR A 144 15.07 -8.33 10.06
CA THR A 144 15.26 -6.95 10.52
C THR A 144 14.20 -6.03 9.95
N PHE A 145 13.41 -5.38 10.81
CA PHE A 145 12.49 -4.33 10.40
C PHE A 145 13.23 -3.01 10.20
N ILE A 146 13.35 -2.61 8.94
CA ILE A 146 13.98 -1.35 8.51
C ILE A 146 12.99 -0.18 8.44
N ALA A 147 11.71 -0.47 8.61
CA ALA A 147 10.63 0.51 8.73
C ALA A 147 9.50 -0.10 9.58
N MET A 148 8.56 0.74 10.05
CA MET A 148 7.35 0.26 10.70
C MET A 148 6.23 0.14 9.66
N PRO A 149 5.67 -1.09 9.42
CA PRO A 149 4.50 -1.22 8.56
C PRO A 149 3.32 -0.44 9.13
N LEU A 150 2.69 0.45 8.36
CA LEU A 150 1.55 1.24 8.84
C LEU A 150 0.21 0.73 8.33
N ALA A 151 0.11 0.49 7.01
CA ALA A 151 -1.14 0.10 6.39
C ALA A 151 -0.92 -0.55 5.02
N ALA A 152 -1.86 -1.38 4.60
CA ALA A 152 -2.13 -1.59 3.19
C ALA A 152 -3.16 -0.58 2.71
N ILE A 153 -3.05 -0.13 1.46
CA ILE A 153 -4.02 0.76 0.82
C ILE A 153 -4.61 -0.02 -0.35
N GLY A 154 -5.87 -0.45 -0.17
CA GLY A 154 -6.55 -1.24 -1.18
C GLY A 154 -6.86 -0.41 -2.43
N ASN A 155 -6.78 -1.05 -3.59
CA ASN A 155 -7.23 -0.52 -4.86
C ASN A 155 -8.31 -1.44 -5.41
N ALA A 156 -9.32 -0.87 -6.06
CA ALA A 156 -10.45 -1.60 -6.60
C ALA A 156 -10.93 -0.93 -7.88
N VAL A 157 -11.69 -1.64 -8.69
CA VAL A 157 -12.45 -1.01 -9.76
C VAL A 157 -13.65 -0.30 -9.15
N VAL A 158 -13.76 1.00 -9.39
CA VAL A 158 -14.86 1.86 -8.95
C VAL A 158 -15.65 2.29 -10.18
N TYR A 159 -16.98 2.09 -10.17
CA TYR A 159 -17.81 2.35 -11.34
C TYR A 159 -19.18 2.90 -10.99
N ARG A 160 -19.83 3.50 -12.01
CA ARG A 160 -21.21 3.96 -11.97
C ARG A 160 -22.12 2.80 -12.43
N ASP A 161 -22.90 2.25 -11.51
CA ASP A 161 -23.77 1.10 -11.76
C ASP A 161 -24.80 1.34 -12.88
N THR A 162 -25.42 2.53 -12.87
CA THR A 162 -26.38 2.93 -13.91
C THR A 162 -25.76 2.98 -15.30
N HIS A 163 -24.47 3.36 -15.41
CA HIS A 163 -23.77 3.44 -16.69
C HIS A 163 -23.35 2.05 -17.19
N VAL A 164 -22.98 1.13 -16.30
CA VAL A 164 -22.75 -0.28 -16.64
C VAL A 164 -24.03 -0.91 -17.18
N LYS A 165 -25.16 -0.69 -16.51
CA LYS A 165 -26.47 -1.16 -16.97
C LYS A 165 -26.89 -0.54 -18.32
N ALA A 166 -26.67 0.77 -18.49
CA ALA A 166 -26.96 1.46 -19.75
C ALA A 166 -26.07 0.97 -20.91
N ALA A 167 -24.88 0.44 -20.62
CA ALA A 167 -24.01 -0.23 -21.58
C ALA A 167 -24.45 -1.65 -21.94
N GLY A 168 -25.54 -2.17 -21.34
CA GLY A 168 -26.13 -3.47 -21.64
C GLY A 168 -25.66 -4.61 -20.73
N PHE A 169 -24.96 -4.31 -19.64
CA PHE A 169 -24.47 -5.32 -18.69
C PHE A 169 -25.31 -5.33 -17.42
N SER A 170 -25.94 -6.46 -17.09
CA SER A 170 -26.70 -6.63 -15.85
C SER A 170 -25.80 -6.71 -14.61
N GLU A 171 -24.57 -7.24 -14.79
CA GLU A 171 -23.54 -7.37 -13.75
C GLU A 171 -22.18 -6.92 -14.31
N PHE A 172 -21.27 -6.54 -13.40
CA PHE A 172 -19.90 -6.22 -13.78
C PHE A 172 -19.15 -7.49 -14.24
N PRO A 173 -18.44 -7.46 -15.38
CA PRO A 173 -17.70 -8.62 -15.89
C PRO A 173 -16.60 -9.09 -14.94
N LYS A 174 -16.43 -10.41 -14.82
CA LYS A 174 -15.46 -11.03 -13.91
C LYS A 174 -14.11 -11.31 -14.55
N ASP A 175 -14.02 -11.28 -15.87
CA ASP A 175 -12.80 -11.55 -16.63
C ASP A 175 -12.40 -10.38 -17.53
N THR A 176 -11.16 -10.41 -18.01
CA THR A 176 -10.59 -9.34 -18.84
C THR A 176 -11.26 -9.21 -20.20
N ALA A 177 -11.78 -10.29 -20.78
CA ALA A 177 -12.47 -10.24 -22.07
C ALA A 177 -13.80 -9.48 -21.95
N GLY A 178 -14.65 -9.86 -21.00
CA GLY A 178 -15.90 -9.17 -20.69
C GLY A 178 -15.67 -7.73 -20.25
N PHE A 179 -14.59 -7.46 -19.52
CA PHE A 179 -14.23 -6.11 -19.10
C PHE A 179 -13.90 -5.20 -20.29
N LEU A 180 -13.16 -5.70 -21.28
CA LEU A 180 -12.88 -4.95 -22.51
C LEU A 180 -14.16 -4.62 -23.27
N GLU A 181 -15.08 -5.59 -23.40
CA GLU A 181 -16.38 -5.38 -24.07
C GLU A 181 -17.25 -4.36 -23.30
N LEU A 182 -17.25 -4.40 -21.96
CA LEU A 182 -17.90 -3.37 -21.15
C LEU A 182 -17.32 -1.98 -21.45
N CYS A 183 -16.00 -1.84 -21.44
CA CYS A 183 -15.34 -0.55 -21.69
C CYS A 183 -15.62 -0.02 -23.10
N LYS A 184 -15.66 -0.89 -24.13
CA LYS A 184 -16.07 -0.53 -25.50
C LYS A 184 -17.51 -0.02 -25.52
N ALA A 185 -18.44 -0.74 -24.87
CA ALA A 185 -19.85 -0.37 -24.82
C ALA A 185 -20.08 0.95 -24.04
N MET A 186 -19.38 1.14 -22.91
CA MET A 186 -19.45 2.38 -22.13
C MET A 186 -18.94 3.57 -22.94
N LYS A 187 -17.81 3.42 -23.66
CA LYS A 187 -17.30 4.48 -24.55
C LYS A 187 -18.33 4.83 -25.64
N ALA A 188 -18.95 3.85 -26.26
CA ALA A 188 -19.98 4.07 -27.27
C ALA A 188 -21.22 4.82 -26.74
N LYS A 189 -21.48 4.73 -25.43
CA LYS A 189 -22.55 5.48 -24.74
C LYS A 189 -22.11 6.85 -24.23
N GLY A 190 -20.85 7.25 -24.44
CA GLY A 190 -20.31 8.52 -23.96
C GLY A 190 -19.97 8.54 -22.46
N THR A 191 -19.84 7.37 -21.84
CA THR A 191 -19.49 7.19 -20.42
C THR A 191 -18.18 6.39 -20.26
N PRO A 192 -17.04 6.87 -20.82
CA PRO A 192 -15.82 6.10 -20.95
C PRO A 192 -15.19 5.73 -19.59
N ALA A 193 -14.28 4.77 -19.62
CA ALA A 193 -13.36 4.48 -18.55
C ALA A 193 -12.15 5.45 -18.56
N GLY A 194 -11.41 5.51 -17.44
CA GLY A 194 -10.15 6.22 -17.37
C GLY A 194 -9.22 5.58 -16.33
N PHE A 195 -8.13 4.96 -16.81
CA PHE A 195 -7.08 4.42 -15.94
C PHE A 195 -5.77 5.14 -16.20
N PRO A 196 -4.97 5.46 -15.17
CA PRO A 196 -3.75 6.21 -15.36
C PRO A 196 -2.67 5.36 -16.03
N HIS A 197 -2.11 5.90 -17.11
CA HIS A 197 -0.87 5.45 -17.74
C HIS A 197 0.29 6.42 -17.48
N GLY A 198 0.05 7.50 -16.72
CA GLY A 198 1.07 8.41 -16.25
C GLY A 198 1.79 7.89 -14.99
N LYS A 199 2.77 8.66 -14.51
CA LYS A 199 3.58 8.33 -13.32
C LYS A 199 2.80 8.53 -12.01
N ALA A 200 1.64 7.89 -11.91
CA ALA A 200 0.88 7.79 -10.69
C ALA A 200 1.50 6.73 -9.77
N VAL A 201 1.86 7.13 -8.56
CA VAL A 201 2.60 6.28 -7.61
C VAL A 201 1.78 5.06 -7.21
N GLY A 202 0.49 5.26 -6.88
CA GLY A 202 -0.44 4.20 -6.50
C GLY A 202 -1.15 3.60 -7.72
N ASP A 203 -2.05 4.35 -8.30
CA ASP A 203 -3.01 3.84 -9.30
C ASP A 203 -2.34 3.40 -10.60
N GLY A 204 -1.31 4.11 -11.06
CA GLY A 204 -0.55 3.74 -12.26
C GLY A 204 0.23 2.44 -12.07
N ASN A 205 0.90 2.29 -10.92
CA ASN A 205 1.59 1.04 -10.62
C ASN A 205 0.63 -0.12 -10.40
N ASN A 206 -0.48 0.07 -9.67
CA ASN A 206 -1.49 -0.97 -9.45
C ASN A 206 -2.05 -1.47 -10.77
N TYR A 207 -2.44 -0.56 -11.66
CA TYR A 207 -3.00 -0.88 -12.96
C TYR A 207 -1.99 -1.59 -13.88
N ALA A 208 -0.75 -1.10 -13.96
CA ALA A 208 0.30 -1.70 -14.77
C ALA A 208 0.67 -3.12 -14.30
N HIS A 209 0.76 -3.35 -12.99
CA HIS A 209 1.03 -4.68 -12.45
C HIS A 209 -0.14 -5.64 -12.64
N TRP A 210 -1.41 -5.17 -12.52
CA TRP A 210 -2.57 -5.98 -12.86
C TRP A 210 -2.53 -6.41 -14.33
N LEU A 211 -2.26 -5.51 -15.26
CA LEU A 211 -2.13 -5.85 -16.69
C LEU A 211 -1.08 -6.94 -16.92
N LEU A 212 0.11 -6.75 -16.35
CA LEU A 212 1.23 -7.68 -16.51
C LEU A 212 0.90 -9.07 -15.95
N TRP A 213 0.52 -9.10 -14.68
CA TRP A 213 0.35 -10.36 -13.95
C TRP A 213 -0.90 -11.14 -14.34
N SER A 214 -1.97 -10.47 -14.76
CA SER A 214 -3.20 -11.11 -15.22
C SER A 214 -2.99 -11.92 -16.52
N HIS A 215 -1.95 -11.57 -17.29
CA HIS A 215 -1.56 -12.30 -18.50
C HIS A 215 -0.35 -13.23 -18.29
N GLY A 216 0.20 -13.30 -17.08
CA GLY A 216 1.31 -14.17 -16.75
C GLY A 216 2.71 -13.56 -16.89
N GLY A 217 2.81 -12.33 -17.40
CA GLY A 217 4.07 -11.60 -17.46
C GLY A 217 4.65 -11.32 -16.07
N LYS A 218 5.98 -11.17 -16.00
CA LYS A 218 6.71 -10.93 -14.74
C LYS A 218 7.87 -9.98 -15.01
N MET A 219 8.17 -9.12 -14.04
CA MET A 219 9.38 -8.30 -14.12
C MET A 219 10.62 -9.16 -14.06
N VAL A 220 10.65 -10.10 -13.13
CA VAL A 220 11.77 -11.03 -12.88
C VAL A 220 11.27 -12.42 -12.54
N ASP A 221 12.11 -13.44 -12.69
CA ASP A 221 11.88 -14.77 -12.18
C ASP A 221 12.20 -14.87 -10.65
N GLU A 222 12.04 -16.06 -10.06
CA GLU A 222 12.30 -16.32 -8.63
C GLU A 222 13.76 -16.06 -8.25
N GLY A 223 14.70 -16.19 -9.18
CA GLY A 223 16.11 -15.92 -9.00
C GLY A 223 16.50 -14.44 -9.15
N GLY A 224 15.55 -13.57 -9.53
CA GLY A 224 15.80 -12.16 -9.77
C GLY A 224 16.33 -11.84 -11.17
N LYS A 225 16.35 -12.81 -12.09
CA LYS A 225 16.67 -12.55 -13.48
C LYS A 225 15.52 -11.82 -14.16
N VAL A 226 15.83 -10.76 -14.90
CA VAL A 226 14.82 -9.98 -15.65
C VAL A 226 14.18 -10.85 -16.74
N THR A 227 12.83 -10.89 -16.75
CA THR A 227 11.99 -11.69 -17.66
C THR A 227 10.87 -10.89 -18.28
N ILE A 228 10.86 -9.57 -18.13
CA ILE A 228 9.80 -8.68 -18.62
C ILE A 228 9.60 -8.78 -20.13
N ASN A 229 10.63 -9.08 -20.89
CA ASN A 229 10.57 -9.28 -22.34
C ASN A 229 10.15 -10.72 -22.67
N SER A 230 8.85 -10.99 -22.59
CA SER A 230 8.27 -12.33 -22.77
C SER A 230 7.00 -12.28 -23.62
N PRO A 231 6.56 -13.44 -24.19
CA PRO A 231 5.31 -13.54 -24.92
C PRO A 231 4.09 -13.10 -24.10
N GLU A 232 4.04 -13.45 -22.82
CA GLU A 232 2.95 -13.09 -21.89
C GLU A 232 2.88 -11.56 -21.68
N THR A 233 4.04 -10.91 -21.63
CA THR A 233 4.10 -9.44 -21.56
C THR A 233 3.60 -8.81 -22.87
N LEU A 234 3.93 -9.38 -24.02
CA LEU A 234 3.45 -8.90 -25.32
C LEU A 234 1.91 -9.03 -25.40
N GLU A 235 1.35 -10.16 -24.96
CA GLU A 235 -0.11 -10.35 -24.90
C GLU A 235 -0.77 -9.31 -24.01
N SER A 236 -0.19 -9.03 -22.84
CA SER A 236 -0.71 -8.02 -21.92
C SER A 236 -0.67 -6.61 -22.50
N ILE A 237 0.39 -6.27 -23.24
CA ILE A 237 0.50 -4.96 -23.93
C ILE A 237 -0.55 -4.86 -25.05
N ASN A 238 -0.77 -5.91 -25.83
CA ASN A 238 -1.78 -5.90 -26.87
C ASN A 238 -3.19 -5.71 -26.29
N TYR A 239 -3.52 -6.40 -25.19
CA TYR A 239 -4.75 -6.18 -24.44
C TYR A 239 -4.85 -4.73 -23.91
N ALA A 240 -3.75 -4.21 -23.33
CA ALA A 240 -3.72 -2.84 -22.83
C ALA A 240 -3.94 -1.79 -23.93
N LYS A 241 -3.47 -2.02 -25.16
CA LYS A 241 -3.72 -1.13 -26.32
C LYS A 241 -5.20 -1.09 -26.69
N GLU A 242 -5.86 -2.25 -26.74
CA GLU A 242 -7.31 -2.31 -27.02
C GLU A 242 -8.10 -1.61 -25.91
N LEU A 243 -7.73 -1.85 -24.65
CA LEU A 243 -8.40 -1.25 -23.50
C LEU A 243 -8.19 0.28 -23.46
N TYR A 244 -6.95 0.76 -23.69
CA TYR A 244 -6.63 2.19 -23.77
C TYR A 244 -7.43 2.91 -24.85
N ALA A 245 -7.67 2.26 -26.00
CA ALA A 245 -8.50 2.82 -27.04
C ALA A 245 -9.96 3.11 -26.60
N THR A 246 -10.40 2.54 -25.46
CA THR A 246 -11.73 2.81 -24.88
C THR A 246 -11.75 3.96 -23.87
N PHE A 247 -10.59 4.46 -23.45
CA PHE A 247 -10.51 5.47 -22.40
C PHE A 247 -10.81 6.90 -22.90
N ILE A 248 -11.04 7.79 -21.95
CA ILE A 248 -10.97 9.22 -22.19
C ILE A 248 -9.53 9.60 -22.61
N PRO A 249 -9.33 10.54 -23.56
CA PRO A 249 -7.99 11.00 -23.91
C PRO A 249 -7.23 11.62 -22.74
N GLY A 250 -5.90 11.52 -22.74
CA GLY A 250 -5.03 12.22 -21.81
C GLY A 250 -4.63 11.41 -20.57
N THR A 251 -5.09 10.14 -20.44
CA THR A 251 -4.79 9.30 -19.28
C THR A 251 -3.31 8.92 -19.15
N GLU A 252 -2.52 9.08 -20.20
CA GLU A 252 -1.06 8.92 -20.21
C GLU A 252 -0.31 9.97 -19.39
N SER A 253 -0.98 11.08 -19.04
CA SER A 253 -0.43 12.13 -18.18
C SER A 253 -1.01 12.12 -16.76
N TRP A 254 -1.94 11.20 -16.46
CA TRP A 254 -2.62 11.19 -15.17
C TRP A 254 -1.71 10.76 -14.02
N GLN A 255 -1.82 11.48 -12.91
CA GLN A 255 -1.32 11.16 -11.59
C GLN A 255 -2.47 10.68 -10.69
N ASP A 256 -2.18 10.27 -9.44
CA ASP A 256 -3.15 9.65 -8.53
C ASP A 256 -4.41 10.50 -8.22
N VAL A 257 -4.36 11.82 -8.41
CA VAL A 257 -5.51 12.70 -8.18
C VAL A 257 -6.43 12.85 -9.40
N ASN A 258 -5.94 12.53 -10.61
CA ASN A 258 -6.64 12.87 -11.85
C ASN A 258 -7.87 12.00 -12.09
N ASN A 259 -7.78 10.69 -11.83
CA ASN A 259 -8.93 9.79 -11.95
C ASN A 259 -10.06 10.16 -10.99
N ASN A 260 -9.76 10.56 -9.74
CA ASN A 260 -10.74 11.06 -8.78
C ASN A 260 -11.49 12.26 -9.34
N ARG A 261 -10.74 13.25 -9.84
CA ARG A 261 -11.33 14.48 -10.41
C ARG A 261 -12.21 14.18 -11.62
N ALA A 262 -11.72 13.36 -12.54
CA ALA A 262 -12.46 12.99 -13.74
C ALA A 262 -13.75 12.22 -13.41
N PHE A 263 -13.71 11.31 -12.46
CA PHE A 263 -14.87 10.53 -12.03
C PHE A 263 -15.92 11.41 -11.33
N LEU A 264 -15.50 12.24 -10.37
CA LEU A 264 -16.40 13.13 -9.63
C LEU A 264 -16.97 14.25 -10.51
N ALA A 265 -16.26 14.64 -11.56
CA ALA A 265 -16.76 15.57 -12.59
C ALA A 265 -17.67 14.90 -13.64
N GLY A 266 -17.88 13.57 -13.57
CA GLY A 266 -18.69 12.82 -14.52
C GLY A 266 -18.06 12.64 -15.91
N GLN A 267 -16.76 12.90 -16.04
CA GLN A 267 -16.02 12.75 -17.31
C GLN A 267 -15.71 11.28 -17.63
N VAL A 268 -15.54 10.48 -16.60
CA VAL A 268 -15.38 9.03 -16.68
C VAL A 268 -16.32 8.34 -15.70
N SER A 269 -16.66 7.09 -15.99
CA SER A 269 -17.63 6.32 -15.22
C SER A 269 -17.09 5.02 -14.66
N LEU A 270 -15.80 4.76 -14.91
CA LEU A 270 -15.09 3.57 -14.46
C LEU A 270 -13.60 3.91 -14.30
N ILE A 271 -13.06 3.65 -13.12
CA ILE A 271 -11.66 3.92 -12.76
C ILE A 271 -11.11 2.78 -11.87
N ALA A 272 -9.80 2.74 -11.67
CA ALA A 272 -9.18 2.04 -10.55
C ALA A 272 -8.83 3.05 -9.46
N ASN A 273 -9.20 2.77 -8.20
CA ASN A 273 -8.94 3.71 -7.10
C ASN A 273 -9.06 3.04 -5.72
N GLY A 274 -8.49 3.71 -4.71
CA GLY A 274 -8.86 3.50 -3.33
C GLY A 274 -10.29 4.00 -3.03
N VAL A 275 -10.70 3.89 -1.78
CA VAL A 275 -12.05 4.31 -1.35
C VAL A 275 -12.27 5.83 -1.38
N SER A 276 -11.22 6.60 -1.62
CA SER A 276 -11.22 8.07 -1.51
C SER A 276 -12.26 8.77 -2.39
N VAL A 277 -12.49 8.28 -3.60
CA VAL A 277 -13.49 8.87 -4.51
C VAL A 277 -14.92 8.68 -3.97
N TYR A 278 -15.22 7.50 -3.40
CA TYR A 278 -16.49 7.25 -2.75
C TYR A 278 -16.66 8.13 -1.50
N TYR A 279 -15.62 8.21 -0.65
CA TYR A 279 -15.63 9.07 0.53
C TYR A 279 -15.93 10.53 0.15
N THR A 280 -15.27 11.07 -0.87
CA THR A 280 -15.50 12.43 -1.34
C THR A 280 -16.94 12.62 -1.82
N ALA A 281 -17.44 11.69 -2.65
CA ALA A 281 -18.80 11.77 -3.16
C ALA A 281 -19.86 11.67 -2.04
N LYS A 282 -19.63 10.79 -1.05
CA LYS A 282 -20.54 10.57 0.08
C LYS A 282 -20.65 11.79 1.00
N ASN A 283 -19.58 12.55 1.14
CA ASN A 283 -19.52 13.70 2.06
C ASN A 283 -19.78 15.07 1.38
N ASP A 284 -19.98 15.09 0.07
CA ASP A 284 -20.40 16.30 -0.64
C ASP A 284 -21.86 16.18 -1.10
N PRO A 285 -22.79 17.01 -0.55
CA PRO A 285 -24.20 16.98 -0.97
C PRO A 285 -24.41 17.18 -2.47
N LYS A 286 -23.51 17.90 -3.15
CA LYS A 286 -23.57 18.11 -4.61
C LYS A 286 -23.27 16.84 -5.40
N LEU A 287 -22.62 15.86 -4.80
CA LEU A 287 -22.23 14.59 -5.41
C LEU A 287 -23.10 13.40 -4.93
N ALA A 288 -24.19 13.68 -4.20
CA ALA A 288 -25.04 12.66 -3.60
C ALA A 288 -25.55 11.60 -4.60
N GLU A 289 -25.91 12.03 -5.82
CA GLU A 289 -26.38 11.11 -6.87
C GLU A 289 -25.23 10.26 -7.44
N ILE A 290 -24.01 10.80 -7.47
CA ILE A 290 -22.82 10.02 -7.81
C ILE A 290 -22.56 8.98 -6.71
N ALA A 291 -22.58 9.40 -5.44
CA ALA A 291 -22.32 8.51 -4.31
C ALA A 291 -23.27 7.30 -4.26
N LYS A 292 -24.56 7.51 -4.51
CA LYS A 292 -25.58 6.44 -4.54
C LYS A 292 -25.34 5.40 -5.65
N ASP A 293 -24.76 5.85 -6.76
CA ASP A 293 -24.54 5.06 -7.95
C ASP A 293 -23.16 4.37 -8.00
N ILE A 294 -22.24 4.76 -7.13
CA ILE A 294 -20.93 4.11 -7.01
C ILE A 294 -21.09 2.66 -6.57
N ARG A 295 -20.36 1.77 -7.24
CA ARG A 295 -20.08 0.40 -6.82
C ARG A 295 -18.58 0.13 -6.92
N THR A 296 -18.13 -0.86 -6.17
CA THR A 296 -16.74 -1.33 -6.15
C THR A 296 -16.67 -2.82 -6.40
N THR A 297 -15.63 -3.25 -7.08
CA THR A 297 -15.36 -4.67 -7.31
C THR A 297 -13.85 -4.90 -7.47
N ASN A 298 -13.42 -6.15 -7.30
CA ASN A 298 -12.05 -6.54 -7.58
C ASN A 298 -11.75 -6.37 -9.09
N PHE A 299 -10.46 -6.28 -9.42
CA PHE A 299 -10.05 -6.30 -10.81
C PHE A 299 -10.45 -7.61 -11.50
N PRO A 300 -10.81 -7.56 -12.80
CA PRO A 300 -11.15 -8.74 -13.58
C PRO A 300 -10.03 -9.77 -13.63
N VAL A 301 -10.39 -11.04 -13.67
CA VAL A 301 -9.44 -12.15 -13.77
C VAL A 301 -8.98 -12.28 -15.23
N GLY A 302 -7.68 -12.28 -15.44
CA GLY A 302 -7.09 -12.49 -16.76
C GLY A 302 -6.83 -13.96 -17.10
N PRO A 303 -6.11 -14.22 -18.20
CA PRO A 303 -5.79 -15.58 -18.68
C PRO A 303 -5.15 -16.51 -17.64
N VAL A 304 -4.48 -15.95 -16.63
CA VAL A 304 -3.89 -16.77 -15.54
C VAL A 304 -4.94 -17.44 -14.64
N GLY A 305 -6.23 -17.13 -14.81
CA GLY A 305 -7.34 -17.80 -14.11
C GLY A 305 -7.47 -17.48 -12.61
N GLN A 306 -6.77 -16.48 -12.09
CA GLN A 306 -6.84 -16.06 -10.69
C GLN A 306 -6.72 -14.53 -10.55
N SER A 307 -7.25 -14.00 -9.45
CA SER A 307 -7.05 -12.59 -9.10
C SER A 307 -5.59 -12.31 -8.78
N VAL A 308 -5.03 -11.27 -9.39
CA VAL A 308 -3.63 -10.84 -9.22
C VAL A 308 -3.60 -9.32 -9.13
N GLU A 309 -3.25 -8.81 -7.97
CA GLU A 309 -3.31 -7.38 -7.69
C GLU A 309 -2.08 -6.95 -6.88
N LEU A 310 -1.59 -5.77 -7.19
CA LEU A 310 -0.61 -5.06 -6.38
C LEU A 310 -1.37 -4.13 -5.43
N PHE A 311 -1.31 -4.38 -4.13
CA PHE A 311 -1.81 -3.43 -3.16
C PHE A 311 -0.70 -2.50 -2.71
N GLN A 312 -1.03 -1.23 -2.65
CA GLN A 312 -0.13 -0.26 -2.10
C GLN A 312 0.00 -0.43 -0.60
N THR A 313 1.22 -0.30 -0.10
CA THR A 313 1.51 -0.27 1.34
C THR A 313 2.10 1.07 1.74
N SER A 314 1.85 1.48 2.98
CA SER A 314 2.53 2.58 3.63
C SER A 314 3.35 2.06 4.80
N SER A 315 4.58 2.55 4.91
CA SER A 315 5.49 2.28 6.02
C SER A 315 6.04 3.58 6.58
N LEU A 316 6.32 3.60 7.88
CA LEU A 316 6.92 4.74 8.54
C LEU A 316 8.44 4.50 8.66
N LEU A 317 9.21 5.30 7.94
CA LEU A 317 10.67 5.31 7.96
C LEU A 317 11.14 6.20 9.11
N LEU A 318 12.01 5.67 9.96
CA LEU A 318 12.73 6.44 10.99
C LEU A 318 14.19 6.56 10.56
N PHE A 319 14.66 7.79 10.33
CA PHE A 319 16.00 8.04 9.83
C PHE A 319 17.04 8.12 10.96
N LYS A 320 18.25 7.57 10.72
CA LYS A 320 19.38 7.62 11.67
C LYS A 320 19.92 9.03 11.94
N HIS A 321 19.58 10.02 11.11
CA HIS A 321 19.99 11.40 11.35
C HIS A 321 19.15 12.11 12.42
N THR A 322 18.07 11.48 12.90
CA THR A 322 17.30 12.04 14.03
C THR A 322 18.18 12.22 15.26
N LYS A 323 17.92 13.29 16.00
CA LYS A 323 18.55 13.55 17.30
C LYS A 323 17.78 12.87 18.45
N TYR A 324 16.57 12.37 18.17
CA TYR A 324 15.61 11.92 19.18
C TYR A 324 15.06 10.52 18.83
N PRO A 325 15.93 9.49 18.71
CA PRO A 325 15.49 8.15 18.32
C PRO A 325 14.54 7.50 19.33
N GLU A 326 14.70 7.76 20.63
CA GLU A 326 13.82 7.19 21.65
C GLU A 326 12.44 7.87 21.64
N ALA A 327 12.38 9.19 21.48
CA ALA A 327 11.12 9.91 21.30
C ALA A 327 10.38 9.43 20.02
N ALA A 328 11.11 9.19 18.93
CA ALA A 328 10.54 8.70 17.69
C ALA A 328 9.99 7.27 17.84
N LYS A 329 10.72 6.36 18.49
CA LYS A 329 10.23 5.01 18.80
C LYS A 329 9.01 5.02 19.72
N ALA A 330 9.02 5.91 20.75
CA ALA A 330 7.87 6.11 21.64
C ALA A 330 6.64 6.57 20.85
N TYR A 331 6.82 7.50 19.90
CA TYR A 331 5.76 7.98 19.04
C TYR A 331 5.21 6.88 18.13
N ILE A 332 6.08 6.12 17.46
CA ILE A 332 5.68 4.97 16.63
C ILE A 332 4.88 3.97 17.47
N LYS A 333 5.41 3.57 18.63
CA LYS A 333 4.74 2.64 19.54
C LYS A 333 3.34 3.12 19.89
N PHE A 334 3.21 4.38 20.32
CA PHE A 334 1.94 4.98 20.70
C PHE A 334 0.93 4.95 19.54
N MET A 335 1.35 5.35 18.34
CA MET A 335 0.48 5.39 17.16
C MET A 335 0.02 4.00 16.69
N MET A 336 0.79 2.96 16.99
CA MET A 336 0.49 1.57 16.62
C MET A 336 -0.31 0.80 17.69
N GLU A 337 -0.58 1.39 18.85
CA GLU A 337 -1.44 0.79 19.86
C GLU A 337 -2.91 0.73 19.42
N ALA A 338 -3.69 -0.18 20.03
CA ALA A 338 -5.04 -0.52 19.58
C ALA A 338 -5.98 0.68 19.47
N ASP A 339 -5.97 1.56 20.48
CA ASP A 339 -6.88 2.72 20.52
C ASP A 339 -6.59 3.69 19.37
N GLN A 340 -5.30 3.96 19.10
CA GLN A 340 -4.87 4.88 18.07
C GLN A 340 -5.04 4.27 16.67
N MET A 341 -4.66 3.00 16.52
CA MET A 341 -4.75 2.30 15.24
C MET A 341 -6.21 2.11 14.80
N ASN A 342 -7.10 1.66 15.71
CA ASN A 342 -8.52 1.52 15.38
C ASN A 342 -9.17 2.87 15.07
N ALA A 343 -8.85 3.92 15.81
CA ALA A 343 -9.34 5.27 15.52
C ALA A 343 -8.89 5.75 14.14
N TRP A 344 -7.65 5.47 13.76
CA TRP A 344 -7.12 5.85 12.45
C TRP A 344 -7.74 5.04 11.31
N ILE A 345 -7.89 3.73 11.44
CA ILE A 345 -8.56 2.87 10.45
C ILE A 345 -10.00 3.36 10.21
N GLN A 346 -10.75 3.63 11.28
CA GLN A 346 -12.11 4.17 11.17
C GLN A 346 -12.13 5.57 10.55
N GLY A 347 -11.29 6.48 11.03
CA GLY A 347 -11.19 7.85 10.51
C GLY A 347 -10.82 7.89 9.04
N SER A 348 -9.97 6.99 8.59
CA SER A 348 -9.59 6.86 7.18
C SER A 348 -10.71 6.33 6.27
N SER A 349 -11.86 5.94 6.83
CA SER A 349 -13.01 5.42 6.06
C SER A 349 -12.65 4.25 5.15
N ALA A 350 -11.90 3.26 5.67
CA ALA A 350 -11.38 2.10 4.95
C ALA A 350 -10.28 2.42 3.90
N TYR A 351 -9.75 3.64 3.88
CA TYR A 351 -8.60 3.98 3.03
C TYR A 351 -7.32 3.27 3.48
N CYS A 352 -7.08 3.25 4.81
CA CYS A 352 -5.96 2.55 5.42
C CYS A 352 -6.43 1.20 5.97
N CYS A 353 -5.91 0.11 5.42
CA CYS A 353 -6.21 -1.24 5.88
C CYS A 353 -5.18 -1.69 6.91
N GLN A 354 -5.62 -2.48 7.86
CA GLN A 354 -4.81 -2.93 8.99
C GLN A 354 -3.53 -3.66 8.58
N PRO A 355 -2.39 -3.36 9.22
CA PRO A 355 -1.14 -4.10 9.00
C PRO A 355 -1.00 -5.32 9.93
N LEU A 356 -1.75 -5.34 11.04
CA LEU A 356 -1.74 -6.35 12.10
C LEU A 356 -3.08 -7.11 12.14
N LYS A 357 -3.04 -8.41 12.35
CA LYS A 357 -4.20 -9.31 12.22
C LYS A 357 -5.33 -9.02 13.22
N ALA A 358 -5.01 -8.54 14.43
CA ALA A 358 -6.02 -8.21 15.44
C ALA A 358 -6.98 -7.11 14.97
N PHE A 359 -6.56 -6.20 14.09
CA PHE A 359 -7.39 -5.08 13.62
C PHE A 359 -8.31 -5.44 12.44
N ALA A 360 -8.27 -6.68 11.95
CA ALA A 360 -9.20 -7.16 10.92
C ALA A 360 -10.68 -7.17 11.38
N GLN A 361 -10.91 -7.10 12.70
CA GLN A 361 -12.26 -7.04 13.28
C GLN A 361 -12.81 -5.62 13.40
N ASN A 362 -12.11 -4.60 12.87
CA ASN A 362 -12.59 -3.22 12.91
C ASN A 362 -13.96 -3.10 12.22
N PRO A 363 -14.99 -2.49 12.87
CA PRO A 363 -16.35 -2.41 12.34
C PRO A 363 -16.45 -1.72 10.97
N ILE A 364 -15.48 -0.92 10.57
CA ILE A 364 -15.47 -0.24 9.28
C ILE A 364 -15.67 -1.22 8.11
N TRP A 365 -15.10 -2.43 8.22
CA TRP A 365 -15.12 -3.41 7.14
C TRP A 365 -16.51 -3.98 6.81
N THR A 366 -17.44 -3.90 7.76
CA THR A 366 -18.82 -4.36 7.58
C THR A 366 -19.83 -3.23 7.55
N SER A 367 -19.38 -1.98 7.73
CA SER A 367 -20.27 -0.80 7.84
C SER A 367 -20.89 -0.38 6.50
N ASP A 368 -20.25 -0.71 5.39
CA ASP A 368 -20.68 -0.33 4.04
C ASP A 368 -20.21 -1.39 3.02
N PRO A 369 -21.08 -1.92 2.14
CA PRO A 369 -20.69 -2.89 1.12
C PRO A 369 -19.58 -2.41 0.17
N ILE A 370 -19.44 -1.11 -0.01
CA ILE A 370 -18.37 -0.49 -0.80
C ILE A 370 -16.97 -0.88 -0.28
N HIS A 371 -16.84 -1.15 1.01
CA HIS A 371 -15.57 -1.51 1.63
C HIS A 371 -15.11 -2.95 1.36
N ALA A 372 -16.00 -3.82 0.85
CA ALA A 372 -15.72 -5.25 0.70
C ALA A 372 -14.46 -5.59 -0.13
N PRO A 373 -14.15 -4.95 -1.27
CA PRO A 373 -12.91 -5.22 -2.01
C PRO A 373 -11.65 -4.81 -1.25
N TYR A 374 -11.75 -3.78 -0.39
CA TYR A 374 -10.62 -3.23 0.37
C TYR A 374 -10.34 -3.99 1.66
N ALA A 375 -11.35 -4.62 2.27
CA ALA A 375 -11.25 -5.29 3.57
C ALA A 375 -10.13 -6.33 3.65
N ARG A 376 -9.81 -6.98 2.54
CA ARG A 376 -8.80 -8.03 2.44
C ARG A 376 -7.51 -7.58 1.74
N ALA A 377 -7.28 -6.28 1.63
CA ALA A 377 -6.10 -5.74 0.94
C ALA A 377 -4.80 -6.31 1.54
N SER A 378 -4.67 -6.33 2.86
CA SER A 378 -3.48 -6.85 3.54
C SER A 378 -3.25 -8.36 3.33
N GLU A 379 -4.29 -9.13 3.02
CA GLU A 379 -4.20 -10.58 2.81
C GLU A 379 -3.82 -10.97 1.38
N LYS A 380 -4.11 -10.12 0.40
CA LYS A 380 -4.00 -10.41 -1.03
C LYS A 380 -2.82 -9.74 -1.72
N LEU A 381 -1.90 -9.18 -0.96
CA LEU A 381 -0.75 -8.45 -1.49
C LEU A 381 0.17 -9.35 -2.32
N ARG A 382 0.45 -8.92 -3.57
CA ARG A 382 1.62 -9.37 -4.32
C ARG A 382 2.69 -8.29 -4.30
N PRO A 383 3.95 -8.64 -3.99
CA PRO A 383 5.03 -7.67 -4.02
C PRO A 383 5.37 -7.25 -5.45
N ASN A 384 5.74 -5.99 -5.63
CA ASN A 384 6.11 -5.41 -6.94
C ASN A 384 7.28 -6.15 -7.62
N GLY A 385 8.18 -6.78 -6.86
CA GLY A 385 9.26 -7.63 -7.40
C GLY A 385 8.84 -9.06 -7.73
N TYR A 386 7.56 -9.40 -7.70
CA TYR A 386 7.08 -10.74 -8.04
C TYR A 386 7.48 -11.15 -9.48
N ALA A 387 8.04 -12.37 -9.70
CA ALA A 387 8.23 -13.51 -8.79
C ALA A 387 9.51 -13.49 -7.92
N GLY A 388 10.40 -12.53 -8.07
CA GLY A 388 11.64 -12.44 -7.31
C GLY A 388 11.47 -11.78 -5.93
N PRO A 389 12.58 -11.59 -5.22
CA PRO A 389 12.59 -11.03 -3.87
C PRO A 389 12.34 -9.51 -3.86
N LEU A 390 11.79 -9.02 -2.75
CA LEU A 390 11.81 -7.59 -2.42
C LEU A 390 13.23 -7.17 -2.02
N GLY A 391 13.60 -5.95 -2.41
CA GLY A 391 14.90 -5.39 -2.09
C GLY A 391 15.18 -4.08 -2.85
N TYR A 392 16.45 -3.69 -2.90
CA TYR A 392 16.85 -2.48 -3.61
C TYR A 392 16.39 -2.50 -5.08
N ALA A 393 16.55 -3.63 -5.77
CA ALA A 393 16.26 -3.72 -7.20
C ALA A 393 14.76 -3.55 -7.50
N SER A 394 13.87 -4.20 -6.72
CA SER A 394 12.43 -4.05 -6.88
C SER A 394 11.97 -2.62 -6.57
N ALA A 395 12.47 -2.04 -5.48
CA ALA A 395 12.16 -0.67 -5.07
C ALA A 395 12.62 0.35 -6.10
N ALA A 396 13.86 0.23 -6.59
CA ALA A 396 14.41 1.15 -7.59
C ALA A 396 13.71 1.03 -8.96
N THR A 397 13.38 -0.18 -9.39
CA THR A 397 12.63 -0.42 -10.64
C THR A 397 11.24 0.20 -10.59
N MET A 398 10.54 0.08 -9.45
CA MET A 398 9.24 0.72 -9.25
C MET A 398 9.37 2.25 -9.15
N ALA A 399 10.35 2.76 -8.42
CA ALA A 399 10.59 4.20 -8.29
C ALA A 399 10.96 4.88 -9.63
N ASP A 400 11.61 4.13 -10.53
CA ASP A 400 11.92 4.57 -11.90
C ASP A 400 10.76 4.36 -12.88
N TYR A 401 9.59 3.88 -12.42
CA TYR A 401 8.38 3.65 -13.23
C TYR A 401 8.61 2.78 -14.48
N VAL A 402 9.54 1.82 -14.42
CA VAL A 402 9.93 1.00 -15.59
C VAL A 402 8.72 0.33 -16.25
N LEU A 403 7.82 -0.27 -15.43
CA LEU A 403 6.64 -0.95 -15.93
C LEU A 403 5.58 0.02 -16.48
N VAL A 404 5.32 1.10 -15.77
CA VAL A 404 4.34 2.13 -16.19
C VAL A 404 4.76 2.75 -17.52
N ASP A 405 6.04 3.15 -17.65
CA ASP A 405 6.55 3.75 -18.87
C ASP A 405 6.51 2.78 -20.06
N MET A 406 6.73 1.47 -19.85
CA MET A 406 6.60 0.44 -20.88
C MET A 406 5.19 0.44 -21.48
N TYR A 407 4.16 0.37 -20.61
CA TYR A 407 2.77 0.40 -21.08
C TYR A 407 2.44 1.73 -21.75
N ALA A 408 2.79 2.85 -21.12
CA ALA A 408 2.51 4.18 -21.66
C ALA A 408 3.09 4.35 -23.08
N ALA A 409 4.34 3.99 -23.29
CA ALA A 409 5.00 4.09 -24.60
C ALA A 409 4.34 3.20 -25.66
N ALA A 410 3.91 1.99 -25.28
CA ALA A 410 3.29 1.06 -26.20
C ALA A 410 1.84 1.44 -26.55
N VAL A 411 1.01 1.82 -25.56
CA VAL A 411 -0.42 2.13 -25.80
C VAL A 411 -0.61 3.44 -26.56
N THR A 412 0.31 4.41 -26.38
CA THR A 412 0.29 5.69 -27.11
C THR A 412 0.88 5.57 -28.52
N GLY A 413 1.54 4.45 -28.84
CA GLY A 413 2.22 4.27 -30.12
C GLY A 413 3.57 5.00 -30.21
N GLN A 414 4.09 5.49 -29.08
CA GLN A 414 5.44 6.09 -29.04
C GLN A 414 6.54 5.06 -29.35
N MET A 415 6.31 3.80 -28.94
CA MET A 415 7.15 2.65 -29.27
C MET A 415 6.30 1.50 -29.76
N SER A 416 6.91 0.57 -30.55
CA SER A 416 6.28 -0.74 -30.75
C SER A 416 6.22 -1.51 -29.44
N PRO A 417 5.28 -2.46 -29.25
CA PRO A 417 5.26 -3.31 -28.07
C PRO A 417 6.60 -3.98 -27.77
N GLU A 418 7.24 -4.52 -28.81
CA GLU A 418 8.55 -5.20 -28.73
C GLU A 418 9.66 -4.25 -28.29
N ASP A 419 9.70 -3.01 -28.77
CA ASP A 419 10.70 -2.04 -28.40
C ASP A 419 10.46 -1.49 -26.97
N ALA A 420 9.19 -1.33 -26.57
CA ALA A 420 8.85 -0.96 -25.21
C ALA A 420 9.28 -2.04 -24.20
N MET A 421 9.10 -3.33 -24.51
CA MET A 421 9.59 -4.44 -23.70
C MET A 421 11.11 -4.48 -23.61
N LYS A 422 11.83 -4.30 -24.73
CA LYS A 422 13.32 -4.23 -24.73
C LYS A 422 13.83 -3.08 -23.90
N GLU A 423 13.19 -1.92 -23.97
CA GLU A 423 13.57 -0.76 -23.16
C GLU A 423 13.32 -1.00 -21.67
N ALA A 424 12.17 -1.61 -21.32
CA ALA A 424 11.88 -2.00 -19.94
C ALA A 424 12.92 -3.02 -19.41
N GLU A 425 13.25 -4.04 -20.20
CA GLU A 425 14.29 -5.03 -19.87
C GLU A 425 15.65 -4.35 -19.65
N ARG A 426 16.06 -3.45 -20.56
CA ARG A 426 17.30 -2.69 -20.44
C ARG A 426 17.35 -1.85 -19.18
N ARG A 427 16.23 -1.19 -18.81
CA ARG A 427 16.12 -0.38 -17.58
C ARG A 427 16.15 -1.25 -16.34
N ALA A 428 15.37 -2.34 -16.30
CA ALA A 428 15.34 -3.26 -15.18
C ALA A 428 16.72 -3.89 -14.90
N ASN A 429 17.46 -4.27 -15.93
CA ASN A 429 18.82 -4.82 -15.82
C ASN A 429 19.86 -3.85 -15.22
N ARG A 430 19.56 -2.57 -15.06
CA ARG A 430 20.42 -1.64 -14.31
C ARG A 430 20.37 -1.89 -12.81
N TYR A 431 19.23 -2.38 -12.32
CA TYR A 431 18.92 -2.59 -10.91
C TYR A 431 19.09 -4.06 -10.50
N TYR A 432 18.57 -4.97 -11.32
CA TYR A 432 18.70 -6.42 -11.13
C TYR A 432 20.02 -6.90 -11.76
N ARG A 433 21.11 -6.67 -11.03
CA ARG A 433 22.42 -7.19 -11.41
C ARG A 433 22.61 -8.53 -10.70
N VAL A 434 22.36 -9.61 -11.40
CA VAL A 434 22.64 -10.99 -10.96
C VAL A 434 24.08 -11.34 -11.28
#